data_d8793324c489efbbd4e5cc2e98d7b3de
#
_entry.id   d8793324c489efbbd4e5cc2e98d7b3de
#
_cell.length_a   1.000
_cell.length_b   1.000
_cell.length_c   1.000
_cell.angle_alpha   90.00
_cell.angle_beta   90.00
_cell.angle_gamma   90.00
#
_symmetry.space_group_name_H-M   'P 1'
#
loop_
_entity.id
_entity.type
_entity.pdbx_description
1 polymer ?
#
loop_
_entity_poly.entity_id
_entity_poly.type
_entity_poly.pdbx_seq_one_letter_code
_entity_poly.pdbx_strand_id
1 'polypeptide(L)'
;MIALRFIRVVHLLLAHGLLVLSVCAVAADSSDEWEFPENLKPTFESLVADQQRFISSGDFLDFIPARQMVHELTTRKGEELSMMIAELMAAAEQMGYNANRDMGAMPLNTDTVRFNDLVIRPPLLRDENREPGPFSVNRYLFSESGVPTFAGANVAIWPEDLIAGNVDVAIVGVPNDMGSGRRNANFGPRVMRAMNTLALPDVNSLLDPRKVLSIVDYGDFAIDRMSTELTVDHVTSMVTETSDTGAIPMLVGGDTSMLYPGVKGVAESRGRGEFGLVHFSAHPDADREAVHTISDEQALFMLLDEGIVSGEDVITVGLRGPTVNIDTLQWLRGQRVRYHTMAEIRRNGYDAVMARVQDEVANGPEKIFVSIDVSVIEPSQMVAAGRIASNGLSVQEVATAIRYLCAEKQIVGFEITDMAPMLDFSRLSVVNANTVLNACLVGLALRKAGLSANYVHPLAIDHGQD
;
A
#
# COMPACT_ATOMS: atom_id res chain seq x y z
N MET A 1 1.48 64.63 -13.04
CA MET A 1 1.50 63.90 -11.75
C MET A 1 1.26 62.39 -11.89
N ILE A 2 0.77 61.87 -12.99
CA ILE A 2 0.51 60.43 -13.20
C ILE A 2 1.75 59.69 -13.72
N ALA A 3 2.62 60.33 -14.49
CA ALA A 3 3.81 59.69 -15.06
C ALA A 3 4.93 59.38 -14.04
N LEU A 4 5.06 60.13 -12.94
CA LEU A 4 6.07 59.86 -11.90
C LEU A 4 5.73 58.71 -10.94
N ARG A 5 4.44 58.32 -10.85
CA ARG A 5 4.04 57.14 -10.04
C ARG A 5 4.29 55.82 -10.76
N PHE A 6 4.25 55.80 -12.08
CA PHE A 6 4.49 54.58 -12.87
C PHE A 6 5.98 54.15 -12.85
N ILE A 7 6.90 55.09 -12.85
CA ILE A 7 8.35 54.82 -12.83
C ILE A 7 8.78 54.22 -11.47
N ARG A 8 8.15 54.63 -10.35
CA ARG A 8 8.50 54.08 -9.03
C ARG A 8 7.95 52.63 -8.84
N VAL A 9 6.83 52.27 -9.44
CA VAL A 9 6.30 50.90 -9.35
C VAL A 9 7.11 49.93 -10.19
N VAL A 10 7.58 50.33 -11.37
CA VAL A 10 8.42 49.48 -12.23
C VAL A 10 9.78 49.22 -11.61
N HIS A 11 10.39 50.23 -10.93
CA HIS A 11 11.65 50.03 -10.22
C HIS A 11 11.51 49.13 -8.96
N LEU A 12 10.36 49.14 -8.30
CA LEU A 12 10.11 48.25 -7.15
C LEU A 12 9.91 46.79 -7.57
N LEU A 13 9.26 46.57 -8.72
CA LEU A 13 9.06 45.21 -9.28
C LEU A 13 10.36 44.62 -9.85
N LEU A 14 11.23 45.46 -10.42
CA LEU A 14 12.54 45.00 -10.90
C LEU A 14 13.51 44.71 -9.74
N ALA A 15 13.43 45.43 -8.62
CA ALA A 15 14.26 45.19 -7.44
C ALA A 15 13.84 43.88 -6.72
N HIS A 16 12.54 43.55 -6.70
CA HIS A 16 12.05 42.28 -6.12
C HIS A 16 12.26 41.08 -7.06
N GLY A 17 12.23 41.28 -8.37
CA GLY A 17 12.53 40.23 -9.34
C GLY A 17 14.00 39.81 -9.33
N LEU A 18 14.93 40.78 -9.09
CA LEU A 18 16.35 40.48 -8.94
C LEU A 18 16.71 39.83 -7.60
N LEU A 19 15.94 40.10 -6.55
CA LEU A 19 16.16 39.46 -5.24
C LEU A 19 15.67 37.97 -5.22
N VAL A 20 14.64 37.64 -5.98
CA VAL A 20 14.14 36.27 -6.10
C VAL A 20 15.05 35.42 -6.99
N LEU A 21 15.67 36.02 -8.01
CA LEU A 21 16.66 35.31 -8.85
C LEU A 21 18.01 35.09 -8.14
N SER A 22 18.34 35.92 -7.15
CA SER A 22 19.59 35.78 -6.38
C SER A 22 19.50 34.75 -5.26
N VAL A 23 18.27 34.33 -4.84
CA VAL A 23 18.08 33.31 -3.82
C VAL A 23 17.96 31.89 -4.44
N CYS A 24 17.63 31.79 -5.74
CA CYS A 24 17.65 30.53 -6.46
C CYS A 24 19.01 30.12 -7.06
N ALA A 25 20.02 30.96 -6.96
CA ALA A 25 21.34 30.69 -7.52
C ALA A 25 22.40 30.24 -6.50
N VAL A 26 21.99 29.90 -5.27
CA VAL A 26 22.92 29.41 -4.21
C VAL A 26 22.64 27.93 -3.85
N ALA A 27 21.80 27.23 -4.61
CA ALA A 27 21.52 25.82 -4.40
C ALA A 27 21.93 24.94 -5.60
N ALA A 28 23.04 25.26 -6.24
CA ALA A 28 23.57 24.39 -7.30
C ALA A 28 25.10 24.60 -7.38
N ASP A 29 25.80 24.21 -6.32
CA ASP A 29 27.19 23.76 -6.42
C ASP A 29 27.58 23.10 -5.10
N SER A 30 27.28 21.83 -4.98
CA SER A 30 28.05 20.83 -4.28
C SER A 30 27.70 19.49 -4.90
N SER A 31 28.21 19.20 -6.09
CA SER A 31 28.67 17.85 -6.36
C SER A 31 29.78 17.64 -5.32
N ASP A 32 29.42 17.06 -4.17
CA ASP A 32 30.43 16.39 -3.35
C ASP A 32 30.96 15.25 -4.22
N GLU A 33 31.92 15.58 -5.10
CA GLU A 33 32.74 14.57 -5.76
C GLU A 33 33.40 13.80 -4.61
N TRP A 34 33.11 12.51 -4.54
CA TRP A 34 33.73 11.64 -3.57
C TRP A 34 35.25 11.68 -3.75
N GLU A 35 35.95 12.31 -2.80
CA GLU A 35 37.38 12.26 -2.71
C GLU A 35 37.79 11.26 -1.63
N PHE A 36 38.58 10.27 -2.04
CA PHE A 36 39.06 9.25 -1.13
C PHE A 36 40.05 9.84 -0.11
N PRO A 37 39.86 9.64 1.22
CA PRO A 37 40.77 10.17 2.24
C PRO A 37 42.14 9.52 2.19
N GLU A 38 43.22 10.28 1.98
CA GLU A 38 44.59 9.83 1.88
C GLU A 38 45.09 8.99 3.09
N ASN A 39 44.57 9.30 4.30
CA ASN A 39 44.90 8.54 5.51
C ASN A 39 44.36 7.12 5.54
N LEU A 40 43.41 6.74 4.69
CA LEU A 40 42.82 5.40 4.57
C LEU A 40 43.47 4.58 3.44
N LYS A 41 44.46 5.12 2.75
CA LYS A 41 45.14 4.47 1.64
C LYS A 41 45.67 3.07 1.96
N PRO A 42 46.29 2.79 3.12
CA PRO A 42 46.74 1.43 3.45
C PRO A 42 45.58 0.41 3.56
N THR A 43 44.42 0.82 4.12
CA THR A 43 43.25 -0.04 4.19
C THR A 43 42.65 -0.29 2.80
N PHE A 44 42.57 0.76 1.98
CA PHE A 44 42.12 0.66 0.61
C PHE A 44 42.98 -0.24 -0.27
N GLU A 45 44.31 -0.11 -0.19
CA GLU A 45 45.26 -0.93 -0.94
C GLU A 45 45.22 -2.41 -0.54
N SER A 46 44.67 -2.74 0.64
CA SER A 46 44.47 -4.12 1.09
C SER A 46 43.27 -4.82 0.46
N LEU A 47 42.37 -4.06 -0.18
CA LEU A 47 41.16 -4.58 -0.84
C LEU A 47 41.49 -5.15 -2.22
N VAL A 48 40.65 -6.03 -2.73
CA VAL A 48 40.77 -6.53 -4.11
C VAL A 48 40.40 -5.44 -5.13
N ALA A 49 40.94 -5.56 -6.36
CA ALA A 49 40.86 -4.53 -7.37
C ALA A 49 39.42 -4.06 -7.70
N ASP A 50 38.46 -4.98 -7.66
CA ASP A 50 37.05 -4.66 -7.93
C ASP A 50 36.43 -3.83 -6.82
N GLN A 51 36.73 -4.13 -5.56
CA GLN A 51 36.34 -3.36 -4.39
C GLN A 51 36.97 -1.95 -4.40
N GLN A 52 38.24 -1.88 -4.78
CA GLN A 52 38.91 -0.58 -4.93
C GLN A 52 38.21 0.28 -5.99
N ARG A 53 37.86 -0.30 -7.14
CA ARG A 53 37.10 0.40 -8.19
C ARG A 53 35.76 0.89 -7.71
N PHE A 54 34.99 0.03 -7.05
CA PHE A 54 33.67 0.35 -6.51
C PHE A 54 33.70 1.53 -5.51
N ILE A 55 34.72 1.57 -4.64
CA ILE A 55 34.90 2.68 -3.72
C ILE A 55 35.37 3.93 -4.45
N SER A 56 36.30 3.81 -5.40
CA SER A 56 36.83 4.97 -6.13
C SER A 56 35.82 5.61 -7.07
N SER A 57 34.90 4.83 -7.66
CA SER A 57 33.82 5.34 -8.51
C SER A 57 32.76 6.13 -7.72
N GLY A 58 32.66 5.89 -6.42
CA GLY A 58 31.59 6.45 -5.60
C GLY A 58 30.26 5.71 -5.70
N ASP A 59 30.20 4.54 -6.36
CA ASP A 59 28.96 3.75 -6.54
C ASP A 59 28.32 3.35 -5.20
N PHE A 60 29.11 3.26 -4.13
CA PHE A 60 28.62 3.00 -2.78
C PHE A 60 27.73 4.13 -2.22
N LEU A 61 27.83 5.35 -2.75
CA LEU A 61 27.04 6.51 -2.29
C LEU A 61 25.52 6.34 -2.52
N ASP A 62 25.14 5.43 -3.40
CA ASP A 62 23.73 5.06 -3.60
C ASP A 62 23.16 4.32 -2.39
N PHE A 63 24.00 3.77 -1.50
CA PHE A 63 23.62 2.93 -0.36
C PHE A 63 23.92 3.54 0.99
N ILE A 64 25.15 4.08 1.13
CA ILE A 64 25.61 4.68 2.40
C ILE A 64 26.29 6.03 2.13
N PRO A 65 26.15 7.00 3.04
CA PRO A 65 26.82 8.29 2.87
C PRO A 65 28.35 8.16 3.02
N ALA A 66 29.10 9.07 2.36
CA ALA A 66 30.56 9.09 2.37
C ALA A 66 31.17 8.97 3.77
N ARG A 67 30.64 9.70 4.76
CA ARG A 67 31.12 9.65 6.15
C ARG A 67 30.98 8.25 6.78
N GLN A 68 29.95 7.48 6.40
CA GLN A 68 29.76 6.13 6.88
C GLN A 68 30.77 5.20 6.24
N MET A 69 31.03 5.31 4.93
CA MET A 69 32.08 4.55 4.27
C MET A 69 33.45 4.81 4.92
N VAL A 70 33.78 6.07 5.23
CA VAL A 70 35.00 6.45 5.96
C VAL A 70 35.05 5.78 7.34
N HIS A 71 33.93 5.72 8.06
CA HIS A 71 33.84 5.04 9.34
C HIS A 71 34.11 3.55 9.19
N GLU A 72 33.48 2.88 8.23
CA GLU A 72 33.65 1.44 7.97
C GLU A 72 35.09 1.10 7.58
N LEU A 73 35.70 1.88 6.70
CA LEU A 73 37.13 1.75 6.31
C LEU A 73 38.10 1.96 7.48
N THR A 74 37.66 2.75 8.49
CA THR A 74 38.49 3.01 9.68
C THR A 74 38.39 1.91 10.73
N THR A 75 37.18 1.38 10.93
CA THR A 75 36.84 0.47 12.04
C THR A 75 36.91 -0.99 11.66
N ARG A 76 36.44 -1.39 10.49
CA ARG A 76 36.49 -2.78 10.01
C ARG A 76 37.81 -3.07 9.31
N LYS A 77 38.25 -4.33 9.36
CA LYS A 77 39.51 -4.76 8.73
C LYS A 77 39.39 -6.17 8.17
N GLY A 78 40.26 -6.48 7.19
CA GLY A 78 40.39 -7.81 6.63
C GLY A 78 39.09 -8.35 6.02
N GLU A 79 38.71 -9.56 6.40
CA GLU A 79 37.56 -10.26 5.84
C GLU A 79 36.23 -9.56 6.12
N GLU A 80 36.06 -8.99 7.31
CA GLU A 80 34.83 -8.27 7.69
C GLU A 80 34.57 -7.03 6.80
N LEU A 81 35.61 -6.25 6.52
CA LEU A 81 35.52 -5.12 5.62
C LEU A 81 35.25 -5.58 4.18
N SER A 82 35.95 -6.62 3.73
CA SER A 82 35.79 -7.17 2.39
C SER A 82 34.36 -7.73 2.17
N MET A 83 33.78 -8.38 3.17
CA MET A 83 32.39 -8.88 3.11
C MET A 83 31.39 -7.73 3.01
N MET A 84 31.50 -6.71 3.84
CA MET A 84 30.62 -5.55 3.80
C MET A 84 30.65 -4.85 2.43
N ILE A 85 31.86 -4.66 1.86
CA ILE A 85 31.97 -4.05 0.51
C ILE A 85 31.40 -4.99 -0.55
N ALA A 86 31.59 -6.30 -0.44
CA ALA A 86 31.02 -7.27 -1.37
C ALA A 86 29.48 -7.28 -1.33
N GLU A 87 28.87 -7.07 -0.16
CA GLU A 87 27.41 -6.92 -0.02
C GLU A 87 26.90 -5.65 -0.71
N LEU A 88 27.62 -4.53 -0.58
CA LEU A 88 27.30 -3.28 -1.32
C LEU A 88 27.40 -3.49 -2.83
N MET A 89 28.44 -4.17 -3.29
CA MET A 89 28.63 -4.49 -4.71
C MET A 89 27.51 -5.39 -5.23
N ALA A 90 27.10 -6.39 -4.45
CA ALA A 90 25.99 -7.26 -4.81
C ALA A 90 24.66 -6.49 -4.86
N ALA A 91 24.44 -5.53 -3.97
CA ALA A 91 23.30 -4.66 -4.01
C ALA A 91 23.30 -3.76 -5.26
N ALA A 92 24.46 -3.22 -5.64
CA ALA A 92 24.62 -2.44 -6.87
C ALA A 92 24.35 -3.28 -8.12
N GLU A 93 24.81 -4.54 -8.15
CA GLU A 93 24.53 -5.47 -9.25
C GLU A 93 23.01 -5.76 -9.39
N GLN A 94 22.28 -5.84 -8.28
CA GLN A 94 20.81 -6.01 -8.29
C GLN A 94 20.09 -4.81 -8.89
N MET A 95 20.64 -3.61 -8.79
CA MET A 95 20.07 -2.39 -9.37
C MET A 95 20.33 -2.29 -10.89
N GLY A 96 21.33 -2.98 -11.40
CA GLY A 96 21.64 -3.02 -12.83
C GLY A 96 20.67 -3.87 -13.63
N TYR A 97 20.58 -3.61 -14.93
CA TYR A 97 19.81 -4.42 -15.86
C TYR A 97 20.34 -5.87 -15.93
N ASN A 98 19.42 -6.83 -15.80
CA ASN A 98 19.73 -8.25 -15.97
C ASN A 98 18.77 -8.85 -17.00
N ALA A 99 19.28 -9.20 -18.17
CA ALA A 99 18.48 -9.71 -19.30
C ALA A 99 17.61 -10.93 -18.93
N ASN A 100 18.06 -11.78 -18.02
CA ASN A 100 17.30 -12.97 -17.61
C ASN A 100 16.13 -12.65 -16.67
N ARG A 101 16.22 -11.53 -15.93
CA ARG A 101 15.20 -11.08 -14.99
C ARG A 101 14.29 -10.02 -15.61
N ASP A 102 14.86 -9.09 -16.37
CA ASP A 102 14.22 -7.84 -16.80
C ASP A 102 13.81 -7.85 -18.26
N MET A 103 14.02 -8.98 -18.98
CA MET A 103 13.61 -9.14 -20.38
C MET A 103 12.09 -9.12 -20.52
N GLY A 104 11.61 -8.27 -21.43
CA GLY A 104 10.18 -8.11 -21.74
C GLY A 104 9.61 -6.79 -21.27
N ALA A 105 10.35 -6.02 -20.46
CA ALA A 105 9.99 -4.65 -20.17
C ALA A 105 10.03 -3.77 -21.42
N MET A 106 9.30 -2.67 -21.42
CA MET A 106 9.32 -1.65 -22.47
C MET A 106 10.76 -1.22 -22.81
N PRO A 107 11.01 -0.58 -23.99
CA PRO A 107 12.33 -0.12 -24.34
C PRO A 107 12.82 0.94 -23.32
N LEU A 108 13.58 0.46 -22.36
CA LEU A 108 14.20 1.22 -21.29
C LEU A 108 15.70 1.38 -21.60
N ASN A 109 16.32 2.36 -20.96
CA ASN A 109 17.76 2.50 -21.02
C ASN A 109 18.43 1.40 -20.16
N THR A 110 18.73 0.26 -20.78
CA THR A 110 19.37 -0.90 -20.14
C THR A 110 20.83 -0.65 -19.74
N ASP A 111 21.43 0.44 -20.24
CA ASP A 111 22.83 0.76 -19.96
C ASP A 111 23.00 1.57 -18.66
N THR A 112 21.90 1.94 -18.03
CA THR A 112 21.98 2.63 -16.72
C THR A 112 22.27 1.66 -15.60
N VAL A 113 23.23 2.00 -14.75
CA VAL A 113 23.59 1.23 -13.54
C VAL A 113 22.43 1.17 -12.52
N ARG A 114 21.44 2.05 -12.66
CA ARG A 114 20.28 2.16 -11.77
C ARG A 114 18.99 1.74 -12.47
N PHE A 115 19.05 0.80 -13.40
CA PHE A 115 17.90 0.32 -14.15
C PHE A 115 16.76 -0.12 -13.23
N ASN A 116 17.09 -0.84 -12.15
CA ASN A 116 16.16 -1.33 -11.14
C ASN A 116 16.26 -0.52 -9.82
N ASP A 117 16.32 0.79 -9.91
CA ASP A 117 16.47 1.73 -8.80
C ASP A 117 15.42 1.56 -7.66
N LEU A 118 14.31 0.93 -7.96
CA LEU A 118 13.19 0.69 -7.03
C LEU A 118 13.14 -0.75 -6.51
N VAL A 119 14.22 -1.48 -6.61
CA VAL A 119 14.31 -2.83 -6.06
C VAL A 119 14.14 -2.80 -4.55
N ILE A 120 13.47 -3.82 -4.03
CA ILE A 120 13.39 -4.17 -2.62
C ILE A 120 14.73 -3.90 -1.93
N ARG A 121 14.66 -3.19 -0.82
CA ARG A 121 15.77 -2.69 0.00
C ARG A 121 16.96 -3.66 0.03
N PRO A 122 18.18 -3.22 -0.31
CA PRO A 122 19.36 -4.09 -0.33
C PRO A 122 19.62 -4.78 1.03
N PRO A 123 20.11 -6.02 1.04
CA PRO A 123 20.39 -6.76 2.28
C PRO A 123 21.28 -6.01 3.28
N LEU A 124 22.17 -5.16 2.80
CA LEU A 124 23.06 -4.34 3.63
C LEU A 124 22.30 -3.39 4.57
N LEU A 125 21.13 -2.94 4.19
CA LEU A 125 20.30 -2.09 5.04
C LEU A 125 19.56 -2.89 6.12
N ARG A 126 19.74 -4.22 6.15
CA ARG A 126 19.24 -5.11 7.21
C ARG A 126 20.14 -5.13 8.45
N ASP A 127 21.41 -4.72 8.33
CA ASP A 127 22.37 -4.73 9.43
C ASP A 127 22.18 -3.59 10.44
N GLU A 128 20.96 -3.27 10.79
CA GLU A 128 20.71 -2.46 11.96
C GLU A 128 20.87 -3.34 13.21
N ASN A 129 21.84 -3.00 14.05
CA ASN A 129 22.08 -3.66 15.37
C ASN A 129 20.94 -3.35 16.33
N ARG A 130 19.75 -3.86 16.04
CA ARG A 130 18.60 -3.82 16.96
C ARG A 130 17.98 -5.21 17.07
N GLU A 131 17.43 -5.51 18.23
CA GLU A 131 16.61 -6.70 18.39
C GLU A 131 15.38 -6.62 17.46
N PRO A 132 15.04 -7.68 16.74
CA PRO A 132 13.85 -7.73 15.91
C PRO A 132 12.56 -7.49 16.73
N GLY A 133 11.62 -6.76 16.15
CA GLY A 133 10.31 -6.52 16.75
C GLY A 133 9.76 -5.14 16.40
N PRO A 134 8.44 -4.92 16.51
CA PRO A 134 7.80 -3.63 16.30
C PRO A 134 8.34 -2.58 17.27
N PHE A 135 8.57 -1.36 16.78
CA PHE A 135 9.07 -0.26 17.60
C PHE A 135 8.27 1.02 17.39
N SER A 136 8.20 1.86 18.45
CA SER A 136 7.50 3.13 18.39
C SER A 136 8.37 4.20 17.70
N VAL A 137 7.78 4.94 16.77
CA VAL A 137 8.36 6.16 16.20
C VAL A 137 7.87 7.42 16.91
N ASN A 138 7.01 7.28 17.92
CA ASN A 138 6.46 8.38 18.67
C ASN A 138 7.44 8.85 19.74
N ARG A 139 7.80 10.13 19.69
CA ARG A 139 8.60 10.79 20.76
C ARG A 139 7.74 11.20 21.96
N TYR A 140 6.44 11.39 21.75
CA TYR A 140 5.51 11.91 22.76
C TYR A 140 4.37 10.92 22.98
N LEU A 141 3.87 10.84 24.21
CA LEU A 141 2.77 9.94 24.58
C LEU A 141 1.43 10.29 23.92
N PHE A 142 1.22 11.58 23.62
CA PHE A 142 0.02 12.07 22.94
C PHE A 142 0.46 12.62 21.59
N SER A 143 0.25 11.87 20.55
CA SER A 143 0.89 12.11 19.27
C SER A 143 -0.08 12.65 18.22
N GLU A 144 -0.51 13.88 18.34
CA GLU A 144 -0.88 14.64 17.17
C GLU A 144 0.36 15.24 16.46
N SER A 145 1.54 14.97 17.01
CA SER A 145 2.84 15.43 16.53
C SER A 145 3.80 14.26 16.39
N GLY A 146 4.69 14.33 15.41
CA GLY A 146 5.68 13.29 15.12
C GLY A 146 5.48 12.67 13.75
N VAL A 147 5.91 11.42 13.57
CA VAL A 147 5.74 10.67 12.33
C VAL A 147 4.40 9.94 12.37
N PRO A 148 3.42 10.29 11.50
CA PRO A 148 2.14 9.62 11.50
C PRO A 148 2.29 8.16 11.02
N THR A 149 1.63 7.25 11.74
CA THR A 149 1.52 5.84 11.37
C THR A 149 0.05 5.43 11.26
N PHE A 150 -0.25 4.39 10.49
CA PHE A 150 -1.59 3.83 10.47
C PHE A 150 -2.00 3.40 11.87
N ALA A 151 -3.20 3.78 12.29
CA ALA A 151 -3.75 3.46 13.60
C ALA A 151 -2.91 3.97 14.80
N GLY A 152 -1.93 4.83 14.60
CA GLY A 152 -0.93 5.17 15.62
C GLY A 152 -0.10 3.97 16.08
N ALA A 153 -0.03 2.92 15.24
CA ALA A 153 0.64 1.68 15.54
C ALA A 153 2.16 1.82 15.55
N ASN A 154 2.82 0.88 16.19
CA ASN A 154 4.27 0.70 16.07
C ASN A 154 4.66 0.40 14.61
N VAL A 155 5.89 0.71 14.25
CA VAL A 155 6.46 0.42 12.94
C VAL A 155 7.17 -0.92 12.97
N ALA A 156 7.01 -1.70 11.91
CA ALA A 156 7.86 -2.83 11.56
C ALA A 156 8.51 -2.54 10.20
N ILE A 157 9.72 -3.04 9.96
CA ILE A 157 10.46 -2.78 8.72
C ILE A 157 10.77 -4.08 7.99
N TRP A 158 10.98 -5.17 8.76
CA TRP A 158 11.41 -6.45 8.27
C TRP A 158 10.42 -7.57 8.62
N PRO A 159 10.40 -8.68 7.87
CA PRO A 159 9.60 -9.85 8.22
C PRO A 159 9.90 -10.37 9.63
N GLU A 160 11.15 -10.29 10.05
CA GLU A 160 11.60 -10.71 11.39
C GLU A 160 10.93 -9.87 12.49
N ASP A 161 10.61 -8.60 12.23
CA ASP A 161 9.86 -7.76 13.17
C ASP A 161 8.41 -8.26 13.34
N LEU A 162 7.79 -8.69 12.23
CA LEU A 162 6.44 -9.24 12.25
C LEU A 162 6.39 -10.54 13.04
N ILE A 163 7.37 -11.41 12.84
CA ILE A 163 7.50 -12.68 13.56
C ILE A 163 7.74 -12.43 15.05
N ALA A 164 8.73 -11.60 15.39
CA ALA A 164 9.08 -11.29 16.78
C ALA A 164 7.95 -10.58 17.52
N GLY A 165 7.17 -9.74 16.83
CA GLY A 165 6.00 -9.05 17.38
C GLY A 165 4.74 -9.91 17.45
N ASN A 166 4.76 -11.14 16.95
CA ASN A 166 3.57 -11.97 16.76
C ASN A 166 2.41 -11.14 16.17
N VAL A 167 2.70 -10.47 15.06
CA VAL A 167 1.83 -9.46 14.47
C VAL A 167 0.59 -10.13 13.85
N ASP A 168 -0.59 -9.67 14.24
CA ASP A 168 -1.85 -10.13 13.64
C ASP A 168 -2.12 -9.43 12.31
N VAL A 169 -1.83 -8.11 12.23
CA VAL A 169 -2.16 -7.28 11.07
C VAL A 169 -0.99 -6.34 10.74
N ALA A 170 -0.48 -6.44 9.52
CA ALA A 170 0.48 -5.51 8.94
C ALA A 170 -0.24 -4.57 7.97
N ILE A 171 -0.41 -3.29 8.35
CA ILE A 171 -1.01 -2.28 7.48
C ILE A 171 0.08 -1.70 6.59
N VAL A 172 -0.14 -1.73 5.28
CA VAL A 172 0.86 -1.39 4.26
C VAL A 172 0.29 -0.42 3.26
N GLY A 173 1.05 0.62 2.93
CA GLY A 173 0.72 1.49 1.80
C GLY A 173 1.15 0.89 0.45
N VAL A 174 0.31 1.03 -0.57
CA VAL A 174 0.63 0.62 -1.95
C VAL A 174 0.38 1.81 -2.89
N PRO A 175 1.30 2.79 -2.94
CA PRO A 175 1.08 4.09 -3.58
C PRO A 175 1.21 4.04 -5.11
N ASN A 176 0.47 3.15 -5.80
CA ASN A 176 0.41 3.06 -7.25
C ASN A 176 -0.80 3.81 -7.83
N ASP A 177 -0.64 4.46 -8.98
CA ASP A 177 -1.74 5.07 -9.73
C ASP A 177 -1.57 4.92 -11.26
N MET A 178 -0.76 3.97 -11.68
CA MET A 178 -0.44 3.77 -13.08
C MET A 178 -1.41 2.82 -13.79
N GLY A 179 -2.12 1.99 -13.05
CA GLY A 179 -3.06 1.03 -13.62
C GLY A 179 -4.41 1.63 -14.05
N SER A 180 -4.81 2.79 -13.50
CA SER A 180 -6.11 3.39 -13.78
C SER A 180 -6.11 4.47 -14.87
N GLY A 181 -4.95 4.97 -15.24
CA GLY A 181 -4.86 6.18 -16.04
C GLY A 181 -5.40 7.45 -15.34
N ARG A 182 -5.93 7.33 -14.12
CA ARG A 182 -6.39 8.42 -13.26
C ARG A 182 -5.42 8.61 -12.12
N ARG A 183 -4.77 9.77 -12.10
CA ARG A 183 -3.72 10.06 -11.13
C ARG A 183 -4.31 10.48 -9.78
N ASN A 184 -3.48 10.40 -8.74
CA ASN A 184 -3.65 10.79 -7.34
C ASN A 184 -4.08 9.66 -6.38
N ALA A 185 -4.41 8.46 -6.82
CA ALA A 185 -4.64 7.34 -5.92
C ALA A 185 -3.37 6.96 -5.13
N ASN A 186 -2.18 7.27 -5.67
CA ASN A 186 -0.90 7.11 -5.00
C ASN A 186 -0.76 7.94 -3.71
N PHE A 187 -1.58 8.99 -3.51
CA PHE A 187 -1.61 9.75 -2.26
C PHE A 187 -2.50 9.13 -1.19
N GLY A 188 -3.32 8.13 -1.53
CA GLY A 188 -4.24 7.47 -0.61
C GLY A 188 -3.58 7.03 0.70
N PRO A 189 -2.54 6.18 0.66
CA PRO A 189 -1.87 5.68 1.86
C PRO A 189 -1.36 6.80 2.77
N ARG A 190 -0.70 7.81 2.17
CA ARG A 190 -0.13 8.93 2.92
C ARG A 190 -1.19 9.74 3.66
N VAL A 191 -2.32 10.04 3.00
CA VAL A 191 -3.37 10.88 3.60
C VAL A 191 -4.17 10.08 4.62
N MET A 192 -4.46 8.80 4.36
CA MET A 192 -5.14 7.92 5.31
C MET A 192 -4.30 7.74 6.58
N ARG A 193 -2.98 7.55 6.45
CA ARG A 193 -2.03 7.50 7.58
C ARG A 193 -2.01 8.81 8.38
N ALA A 194 -1.99 9.95 7.70
CA ALA A 194 -1.92 11.27 8.34
C ALA A 194 -3.19 11.64 9.12
N MET A 195 -4.36 11.13 8.72
CA MET A 195 -5.61 11.40 9.44
C MET A 195 -5.75 10.65 10.77
N ASN A 196 -4.95 9.61 10.97
CA ASN A 196 -4.85 8.82 12.21
C ASN A 196 -6.19 8.48 12.88
N THR A 197 -7.21 8.16 12.05
CA THR A 197 -8.57 7.83 12.52
C THR A 197 -8.84 6.33 12.53
N LEU A 198 -7.81 5.51 12.32
CA LEU A 198 -7.90 4.05 12.36
C LEU A 198 -7.78 3.51 13.79
N ALA A 199 -8.32 2.30 13.95
CA ALA A 199 -8.25 1.51 15.19
C ALA A 199 -8.75 2.29 16.42
N LEU A 200 -9.78 3.11 16.23
CA LEU A 200 -10.49 3.75 17.32
C LEU A 200 -11.37 2.75 18.07
N PRO A 201 -11.62 2.93 19.36
CA PRO A 201 -12.59 2.12 20.06
C PRO A 201 -13.94 2.13 19.34
N ASP A 202 -14.49 0.94 19.10
CA ASP A 202 -15.82 0.80 18.50
C ASP A 202 -16.89 1.06 19.55
N VAL A 203 -17.78 2.02 19.28
CA VAL A 203 -18.84 2.40 20.22
C VAL A 203 -19.84 1.27 20.48
N ASN A 204 -20.05 0.37 19.51
CA ASN A 204 -21.01 -0.70 19.68
C ASN A 204 -20.47 -1.80 20.59
N SER A 205 -19.25 -2.24 20.36
CA SER A 205 -18.63 -3.33 21.15
C SER A 205 -17.82 -2.84 22.34
N LEU A 206 -17.47 -1.54 22.38
CA LEU A 206 -16.53 -0.91 23.31
C LEU A 206 -15.14 -1.54 23.27
N LEU A 207 -14.81 -2.26 22.19
CA LEU A 207 -13.46 -2.81 21.97
C LEU A 207 -12.56 -1.77 21.30
N ASP A 208 -11.33 -1.71 21.77
CA ASP A 208 -10.23 -1.05 21.09
C ASP A 208 -9.41 -2.13 20.37
N PRO A 209 -9.43 -2.18 19.02
CA PRO A 209 -8.70 -3.18 18.28
C PRO A 209 -7.21 -3.26 18.64
N ARG A 210 -6.57 -2.11 18.96
CA ARG A 210 -5.15 -2.05 19.34
C ARG A 210 -4.81 -2.75 20.64
N LYS A 211 -5.83 -3.00 21.51
CA LYS A 211 -5.65 -3.74 22.77
C LYS A 211 -5.86 -5.25 22.59
N VAL A 212 -6.45 -5.66 21.49
CA VAL A 212 -6.77 -7.06 21.19
C VAL A 212 -5.83 -7.64 20.15
N LEU A 213 -5.49 -6.83 19.13
CA LEU A 213 -4.64 -7.21 18.00
C LEU A 213 -3.25 -6.58 18.13
N SER A 214 -2.24 -7.32 17.70
CA SER A 214 -0.92 -6.78 17.40
C SER A 214 -0.95 -6.18 15.99
N ILE A 215 -1.05 -4.85 15.90
CA ILE A 215 -1.15 -4.09 14.64
C ILE A 215 0.14 -3.31 14.45
N VAL A 216 0.68 -3.34 13.23
CA VAL A 216 1.84 -2.52 12.85
C VAL A 216 1.58 -1.73 11.58
N ASP A 217 2.26 -0.59 11.44
CA ASP A 217 2.49 0.08 10.16
C ASP A 217 3.77 -0.50 9.54
N TYR A 218 3.62 -1.21 8.42
CA TYR A 218 4.75 -1.88 7.76
C TYR A 218 5.36 -1.02 6.64
N GLY A 219 5.02 0.27 6.60
CA GLY A 219 5.49 1.23 5.60
C GLY A 219 4.73 1.18 4.30
N ASP A 220 5.39 1.54 3.21
CA ASP A 220 4.86 1.46 1.86
C ASP A 220 5.68 0.45 1.04
N PHE A 221 5.00 -0.35 0.24
CA PHE A 221 5.66 -1.28 -0.68
C PHE A 221 6.37 -0.54 -1.82
N ALA A 222 7.41 -1.14 -2.35
CA ALA A 222 8.18 -0.59 -3.45
C ALA A 222 7.34 -0.53 -4.73
N ILE A 223 7.20 0.67 -5.29
CA ILE A 223 6.47 0.95 -6.52
C ILE A 223 7.44 1.43 -7.60
N ASP A 224 7.46 0.77 -8.74
CA ASP A 224 8.13 1.29 -9.92
C ASP A 224 7.23 2.32 -10.62
N ARG A 225 7.66 3.57 -10.63
CA ARG A 225 6.88 4.67 -11.21
C ARG A 225 6.85 4.67 -12.73
N MET A 226 7.60 3.81 -13.37
CA MET A 226 7.76 3.73 -14.83
C MET A 226 7.22 2.41 -15.39
N SER A 227 6.99 1.40 -14.55
CA SER A 227 6.52 0.08 -14.96
C SER A 227 5.48 -0.46 -13.99
N THR A 228 4.26 -0.67 -14.47
CA THR A 228 3.20 -1.33 -13.72
C THR A 228 3.53 -2.80 -13.50
N GLU A 229 4.19 -3.43 -14.47
CA GLU A 229 4.61 -4.84 -14.42
C GLU A 229 5.59 -5.07 -13.26
N LEU A 230 6.65 -4.25 -13.17
CA LEU A 230 7.61 -4.34 -12.06
C LEU A 230 6.93 -4.02 -10.71
N THR A 231 5.99 -3.09 -10.67
CA THR A 231 5.19 -2.82 -9.47
C THR A 231 4.39 -4.05 -9.05
N VAL A 232 3.77 -4.75 -9.99
CA VAL A 232 3.03 -6.00 -9.71
C VAL A 232 3.96 -7.05 -9.12
N ASP A 233 5.15 -7.24 -9.68
CA ASP A 233 6.12 -8.21 -9.18
C ASP A 233 6.59 -7.86 -7.76
N HIS A 234 6.90 -6.59 -7.50
CA HIS A 234 7.30 -6.12 -6.18
C HIS A 234 6.18 -6.31 -5.14
N VAL A 235 4.96 -5.86 -5.45
CA VAL A 235 3.82 -5.98 -4.54
C VAL A 235 3.49 -7.45 -4.27
N THR A 236 3.47 -8.30 -5.31
CA THR A 236 3.26 -9.74 -5.15
C THR A 236 4.27 -10.34 -4.19
N SER A 237 5.57 -10.09 -4.42
CA SER A 237 6.65 -10.61 -3.57
C SER A 237 6.53 -10.15 -2.12
N MET A 238 6.25 -8.87 -1.88
CA MET A 238 6.16 -8.31 -0.53
C MET A 238 4.88 -8.72 0.21
N VAL A 239 3.77 -8.96 -0.51
CA VAL A 239 2.56 -9.55 0.08
C VAL A 239 2.81 -11.01 0.46
N THR A 240 3.51 -11.77 -0.39
CA THR A 240 3.91 -13.15 -0.09
C THR A 240 4.77 -13.19 1.17
N GLU A 241 5.83 -12.38 1.23
CA GLU A 241 6.71 -12.26 2.38
C GLU A 241 5.94 -11.92 3.66
N THR A 242 5.05 -10.92 3.61
CA THR A 242 4.20 -10.55 4.75
C THR A 242 3.32 -11.71 5.20
N SER A 243 2.65 -12.38 4.25
CA SER A 243 1.76 -13.50 4.53
C SER A 243 2.51 -14.69 5.14
N ASP A 244 3.73 -14.97 4.71
CA ASP A 244 4.57 -16.07 5.22
C ASP A 244 4.94 -15.90 6.69
N THR A 245 4.96 -14.67 7.21
CA THR A 245 5.14 -14.42 8.65
C THR A 245 3.94 -14.83 9.51
N GLY A 246 2.79 -15.06 8.90
CA GLY A 246 1.51 -15.30 9.57
C GLY A 246 0.65 -14.04 9.76
N ALA A 247 1.20 -12.86 9.57
CA ALA A 247 0.44 -11.60 9.62
C ALA A 247 -0.55 -11.50 8.45
N ILE A 248 -1.66 -10.81 8.67
CA ILE A 248 -2.62 -10.45 7.62
C ILE A 248 -2.11 -9.20 6.91
N PRO A 249 -1.75 -9.26 5.61
CA PRO A 249 -1.45 -8.05 4.85
C PRO A 249 -2.74 -7.23 4.66
N MET A 250 -2.74 -6.00 5.14
CA MET A 250 -3.83 -5.05 5.01
C MET A 250 -3.37 -3.89 4.12
N LEU A 251 -3.66 -3.98 2.83
CA LEU A 251 -3.17 -3.08 1.81
C LEU A 251 -4.02 -1.81 1.76
N VAL A 252 -3.38 -0.66 1.77
CA VAL A 252 -4.03 0.64 1.70
C VAL A 252 -3.57 1.39 0.47
N GLY A 253 -4.51 1.67 -0.40
CA GLY A 253 -4.35 2.61 -1.45
C GLY A 253 -3.77 2.12 -2.72
N GLY A 254 -3.41 3.01 -3.62
CA GLY A 254 -3.26 2.78 -5.01
C GLY A 254 -4.61 2.66 -5.72
N ASP A 255 -4.54 2.50 -7.03
CA ASP A 255 -5.71 2.19 -7.84
C ASP A 255 -6.06 0.69 -7.74
N THR A 256 -7.19 0.28 -8.30
CA THR A 256 -7.71 -1.09 -8.17
C THR A 256 -6.90 -2.14 -8.94
N SER A 257 -5.92 -1.74 -9.76
CA SER A 257 -4.99 -2.70 -10.37
C SER A 257 -4.19 -3.48 -9.31
N MET A 258 -4.07 -2.94 -8.10
CA MET A 258 -3.38 -3.59 -6.98
C MET A 258 -4.13 -4.79 -6.39
N LEU A 259 -5.42 -4.96 -6.71
CA LEU A 259 -6.16 -6.19 -6.40
C LEU A 259 -5.43 -7.44 -6.93
N TYR A 260 -4.93 -7.36 -8.17
CA TYR A 260 -4.26 -8.49 -8.79
C TYR A 260 -3.01 -8.94 -8.03
N PRO A 261 -1.97 -8.11 -7.80
CA PRO A 261 -0.79 -8.53 -7.05
C PRO A 261 -1.08 -8.80 -5.57
N GLY A 262 -2.05 -8.11 -4.96
CA GLY A 262 -2.45 -8.35 -3.57
C GLY A 262 -2.99 -9.77 -3.37
N VAL A 263 -3.95 -10.19 -4.18
CA VAL A 263 -4.53 -11.54 -4.12
C VAL A 263 -3.51 -12.59 -4.57
N LYS A 264 -2.72 -12.29 -5.63
CA LYS A 264 -1.67 -13.19 -6.13
C LYS A 264 -0.61 -13.47 -5.06
N GLY A 265 -0.14 -12.46 -4.36
CA GLY A 265 0.86 -12.63 -3.30
C GLY A 265 0.33 -13.49 -2.14
N VAL A 266 -0.93 -13.31 -1.73
CA VAL A 266 -1.56 -14.21 -0.77
C VAL A 266 -1.65 -15.63 -1.30
N ALA A 267 -1.99 -15.82 -2.58
CA ALA A 267 -2.08 -17.14 -3.20
C ALA A 267 -0.72 -17.84 -3.32
N GLU A 268 0.36 -17.11 -3.52
CA GLU A 268 1.72 -17.67 -3.52
C GLU A 268 2.12 -18.20 -2.14
N SER A 269 1.70 -17.52 -1.06
CA SER A 269 1.94 -17.96 0.33
C SER A 269 0.99 -19.06 0.78
N ARG A 270 -0.31 -18.97 0.46
CA ARG A 270 -1.37 -19.82 1.03
C ARG A 270 -1.86 -20.94 0.12
N GLY A 271 -1.50 -20.89 -1.15
CA GLY A 271 -1.98 -21.79 -2.20
C GLY A 271 -3.09 -21.18 -3.06
N ARG A 272 -3.02 -21.45 -4.37
CA ARG A 272 -4.04 -21.04 -5.35
C ARG A 272 -5.34 -21.81 -5.09
N GLY A 273 -6.48 -21.11 -5.10
CA GLY A 273 -7.78 -21.70 -4.85
C GLY A 273 -8.06 -22.13 -3.40
N GLU A 274 -7.16 -21.82 -2.45
CA GLU A 274 -7.31 -22.18 -1.04
C GLU A 274 -8.11 -21.14 -0.23
N PHE A 275 -8.59 -20.08 -0.88
CA PHE A 275 -9.40 -19.03 -0.25
C PHE A 275 -10.35 -18.38 -1.27
N GLY A 276 -11.41 -17.78 -0.77
CA GLY A 276 -12.36 -16.99 -1.58
C GLY A 276 -11.99 -15.53 -1.64
N LEU A 277 -12.60 -14.82 -2.60
CA LEU A 277 -12.47 -13.36 -2.78
C LEU A 277 -13.84 -12.71 -2.63
N VAL A 278 -13.98 -11.76 -1.71
CA VAL A 278 -15.16 -10.88 -1.63
C VAL A 278 -14.75 -9.47 -2.04
N HIS A 279 -15.23 -9.02 -3.20
CA HIS A 279 -14.84 -7.76 -3.81
C HIS A 279 -16.02 -6.78 -3.87
N PHE A 280 -15.88 -5.67 -3.16
CA PHE A 280 -16.83 -4.55 -3.18
C PHE A 280 -16.35 -3.50 -4.17
N SER A 281 -17.05 -3.33 -5.28
CA SER A 281 -16.71 -2.35 -6.33
C SER A 281 -17.95 -1.92 -7.11
N ALA A 282 -17.92 -0.72 -7.64
CA ALA A 282 -18.89 -0.29 -8.66
C ALA A 282 -18.63 -0.98 -10.00
N HIS A 283 -17.40 -1.39 -10.25
CA HIS A 283 -16.88 -1.86 -11.52
C HIS A 283 -16.65 -3.38 -11.51
N PRO A 284 -16.83 -4.06 -12.64
CA PRO A 284 -16.62 -5.52 -12.69
C PRO A 284 -15.14 -5.91 -12.68
N ASP A 285 -14.24 -5.00 -13.05
CA ASP A 285 -12.79 -5.17 -13.14
C ASP A 285 -12.36 -6.44 -13.91
N ALA A 286 -13.16 -6.78 -14.93
CA ALA A 286 -13.08 -8.00 -15.70
C ALA A 286 -13.13 -7.72 -17.23
N ASP A 287 -12.49 -6.64 -17.67
CA ASP A 287 -12.34 -6.34 -19.10
C ASP A 287 -11.32 -7.29 -19.73
N ARG A 288 -11.75 -7.99 -20.80
CA ARG A 288 -10.95 -8.99 -21.52
C ARG A 288 -10.28 -8.42 -22.77
N GLU A 289 -10.65 -7.22 -23.18
CA GLU A 289 -10.26 -6.62 -24.45
C GLU A 289 -9.37 -5.38 -24.28
N ALA A 290 -9.01 -5.00 -23.06
CA ALA A 290 -8.15 -3.86 -22.82
C ALA A 290 -6.75 -4.08 -23.43
N VAL A 291 -6.21 -3.03 -24.02
CA VAL A 291 -4.88 -3.06 -24.68
C VAL A 291 -3.76 -3.27 -23.66
N HIS A 292 -3.93 -2.72 -22.45
CA HIS A 292 -2.99 -2.88 -21.36
C HIS A 292 -3.46 -4.01 -20.44
N THR A 293 -2.63 -5.00 -20.22
CA THR A 293 -2.98 -6.20 -19.45
C THR A 293 -2.97 -5.99 -17.93
N ILE A 294 -2.33 -4.92 -17.46
CA ILE A 294 -2.30 -4.57 -16.04
C ILE A 294 -2.99 -3.22 -15.86
N SER A 295 -4.26 -3.28 -15.55
CA SER A 295 -5.09 -2.10 -15.28
C SER A 295 -6.14 -2.40 -14.20
N ASP A 296 -6.74 -1.35 -13.68
CA ASP A 296 -7.84 -1.44 -12.74
C ASP A 296 -9.09 -2.11 -13.36
N GLU A 297 -9.24 -2.04 -14.68
CA GLU A 297 -10.38 -2.65 -15.39
C GLU A 297 -10.23 -4.17 -15.57
N GLN A 298 -9.04 -4.74 -15.34
CA GLN A 298 -8.73 -6.15 -15.64
C GLN A 298 -8.31 -6.98 -14.42
N ALA A 299 -8.19 -6.38 -13.25
CA ALA A 299 -7.62 -7.04 -12.09
C ALA A 299 -8.33 -8.38 -11.75
N LEU A 300 -9.67 -8.40 -11.76
CA LEU A 300 -10.44 -9.63 -11.52
C LEU A 300 -10.33 -10.62 -12.68
N PHE A 301 -10.29 -10.13 -13.93
CA PHE A 301 -10.09 -11.01 -15.09
C PHE A 301 -8.78 -11.80 -14.96
N MET A 302 -7.67 -11.13 -14.65
CA MET A 302 -6.36 -11.77 -14.51
C MET A 302 -6.35 -12.83 -13.40
N LEU A 303 -6.98 -12.54 -12.25
CA LEU A 303 -7.09 -13.49 -11.14
C LEU A 303 -7.81 -14.78 -11.54
N LEU A 304 -8.86 -14.67 -12.34
CA LEU A 304 -9.66 -15.80 -12.83
C LEU A 304 -8.97 -16.54 -13.97
N ASP A 305 -8.39 -15.81 -14.93
CA ASP A 305 -7.71 -16.36 -16.12
C ASP A 305 -6.46 -17.16 -15.74
N GLU A 306 -5.69 -16.67 -14.79
CA GLU A 306 -4.53 -17.37 -14.23
C GLU A 306 -4.89 -18.47 -13.22
N GLY A 307 -6.17 -18.66 -12.88
CA GLY A 307 -6.63 -19.63 -11.89
C GLY A 307 -6.07 -19.38 -10.49
N ILE A 308 -5.84 -18.11 -10.14
CA ILE A 308 -5.38 -17.72 -8.80
C ILE A 308 -6.50 -17.93 -7.79
N VAL A 309 -7.74 -17.58 -8.16
CA VAL A 309 -8.97 -17.85 -7.43
C VAL A 309 -9.95 -18.59 -8.31
N SER A 310 -10.79 -19.44 -7.73
CA SER A 310 -11.89 -20.09 -8.44
C SER A 310 -13.08 -19.12 -8.55
N GLY A 311 -13.69 -19.01 -9.72
CA GLY A 311 -14.83 -18.11 -9.90
C GLY A 311 -16.01 -18.42 -8.98
N GLU A 312 -16.21 -19.68 -8.61
CA GLU A 312 -17.26 -20.08 -7.65
C GLU A 312 -16.99 -19.61 -6.20
N ASP A 313 -15.74 -19.22 -5.90
CA ASP A 313 -15.31 -18.66 -4.62
C ASP A 313 -15.16 -17.14 -4.66
N VAL A 314 -15.59 -16.50 -5.77
CA VAL A 314 -15.59 -15.05 -5.92
C VAL A 314 -17.01 -14.50 -5.78
N ILE A 315 -17.17 -13.48 -4.95
CA ILE A 315 -18.39 -12.71 -4.77
C ILE A 315 -18.08 -11.24 -5.01
N THR A 316 -18.82 -10.60 -5.93
CA THR A 316 -18.72 -9.15 -6.16
C THR A 316 -19.99 -8.44 -5.74
N VAL A 317 -19.85 -7.28 -5.08
CA VAL A 317 -20.99 -6.51 -4.53
C VAL A 317 -20.89 -5.05 -4.95
N GLY A 318 -22.01 -4.51 -5.47
CA GLY A 318 -22.15 -3.08 -5.74
C GLY A 318 -22.06 -2.70 -7.23
N LEU A 319 -21.97 -3.68 -8.14
CA LEU A 319 -21.81 -3.45 -9.58
C LEU A 319 -22.86 -2.49 -10.14
N ARG A 320 -22.40 -1.47 -10.86
CA ARG A 320 -23.24 -0.45 -11.50
C ARG A 320 -22.46 0.39 -12.51
N GLY A 321 -23.15 1.33 -13.13
CA GLY A 321 -22.52 2.27 -14.07
C GLY A 321 -22.33 1.74 -15.49
N PRO A 322 -21.70 2.51 -16.37
CA PRO A 322 -21.63 2.21 -17.80
C PRO A 322 -20.64 1.09 -18.15
N THR A 323 -19.73 0.74 -17.29
CA THR A 323 -18.76 -0.36 -17.49
C THR A 323 -19.38 -1.75 -17.34
N VAL A 324 -20.55 -1.84 -16.71
CA VAL A 324 -21.31 -3.09 -16.58
C VAL A 324 -22.15 -3.33 -17.81
N ASN A 325 -21.77 -4.28 -18.65
CA ASN A 325 -22.47 -4.65 -19.86
C ASN A 325 -22.88 -6.14 -19.87
N ILE A 326 -23.69 -6.52 -20.87
CA ILE A 326 -24.22 -7.88 -21.00
C ILE A 326 -23.10 -8.90 -21.12
N ASP A 327 -22.10 -8.65 -21.96
CA ASP A 327 -21.03 -9.59 -22.25
C ASP A 327 -20.17 -9.86 -21.00
N THR A 328 -19.86 -8.83 -20.24
CA THR A 328 -19.15 -8.96 -18.96
C THR A 328 -19.94 -9.78 -17.95
N LEU A 329 -21.24 -9.48 -17.77
CA LEU A 329 -22.07 -10.24 -16.82
C LEU A 329 -22.28 -11.71 -17.26
N GLN A 330 -22.39 -11.98 -18.57
CA GLN A 330 -22.45 -13.34 -19.10
C GLN A 330 -21.15 -14.08 -18.87
N TRP A 331 -20.02 -13.41 -19.03
CA TRP A 331 -18.73 -14.01 -18.78
C TRP A 331 -18.53 -14.33 -17.30
N LEU A 332 -18.84 -13.39 -16.37
CA LEU A 332 -18.78 -13.63 -14.94
C LEU A 332 -19.66 -14.84 -14.53
N ARG A 333 -20.87 -14.95 -15.10
CA ARG A 333 -21.72 -16.15 -14.91
C ARG A 333 -21.07 -17.41 -15.46
N GLY A 334 -20.43 -17.35 -16.60
CA GLY A 334 -19.68 -18.46 -17.20
C GLY A 334 -18.54 -18.94 -16.30
N GLN A 335 -17.89 -18.01 -15.63
CA GLN A 335 -16.87 -18.28 -14.60
C GLN A 335 -17.46 -18.71 -13.24
N ARG A 336 -18.79 -18.72 -13.11
CA ARG A 336 -19.51 -19.03 -11.84
C ARG A 336 -19.30 -17.98 -10.73
N VAL A 337 -18.86 -16.76 -11.08
CA VAL A 337 -18.76 -15.65 -10.13
C VAL A 337 -20.16 -15.23 -9.68
N ARG A 338 -20.33 -15.08 -8.40
CA ARG A 338 -21.55 -14.53 -7.80
C ARG A 338 -21.42 -13.01 -7.74
N TYR A 339 -22.40 -12.33 -8.32
CA TYR A 339 -22.36 -10.86 -8.36
C TYR A 339 -23.70 -10.25 -7.96
N HIS A 340 -23.63 -9.21 -7.13
CA HIS A 340 -24.77 -8.48 -6.62
C HIS A 340 -24.70 -7.01 -7.10
N THR A 341 -25.61 -6.69 -8.00
CA THR A 341 -25.68 -5.35 -8.58
C THR A 341 -26.46 -4.38 -7.69
N MET A 342 -26.23 -3.08 -7.84
CA MET A 342 -27.07 -2.08 -7.18
C MET A 342 -28.52 -2.12 -7.65
N ALA A 343 -28.80 -2.62 -8.87
CA ALA A 343 -30.17 -2.85 -9.35
C ALA A 343 -30.88 -3.94 -8.53
N GLU A 344 -30.17 -5.02 -8.19
CA GLU A 344 -30.69 -6.07 -7.32
C GLU A 344 -30.93 -5.53 -5.90
N ILE A 345 -29.95 -4.82 -5.32
CA ILE A 345 -30.04 -4.26 -3.96
C ILE A 345 -31.24 -3.31 -3.83
N ARG A 346 -31.47 -2.47 -4.84
CA ARG A 346 -32.63 -1.55 -4.84
C ARG A 346 -33.95 -2.25 -4.98
N ARG A 347 -33.99 -3.33 -5.75
CA ARG A 347 -35.22 -4.09 -5.95
C ARG A 347 -35.62 -4.90 -4.73
N ASN A 348 -34.64 -5.53 -4.08
CA ASN A 348 -34.88 -6.53 -3.02
C ASN A 348 -34.63 -5.97 -1.62
N GLY A 349 -33.99 -4.81 -1.50
CA GLY A 349 -33.53 -4.22 -0.24
C GLY A 349 -32.13 -4.68 0.13
N TYR A 350 -31.36 -3.78 0.76
CA TYR A 350 -29.97 -4.04 1.19
C TYR A 350 -29.88 -5.27 2.10
N ASP A 351 -30.69 -5.33 3.16
CA ASP A 351 -30.60 -6.40 4.16
C ASP A 351 -30.84 -7.80 3.55
N ALA A 352 -31.80 -7.90 2.63
CA ALA A 352 -32.13 -9.18 1.98
C ALA A 352 -30.98 -9.66 1.05
N VAL A 353 -30.33 -8.74 0.34
CA VAL A 353 -29.19 -9.07 -0.53
C VAL A 353 -27.96 -9.40 0.31
N MET A 354 -27.70 -8.62 1.36
CA MET A 354 -26.55 -8.89 2.24
C MET A 354 -26.69 -10.19 3.03
N ALA A 355 -27.91 -10.57 3.45
CA ALA A 355 -28.16 -11.88 4.02
C ALA A 355 -27.78 -13.01 3.03
N ARG A 356 -28.10 -12.85 1.73
CA ARG A 356 -27.67 -13.77 0.69
C ARG A 356 -26.14 -13.81 0.54
N VAL A 357 -25.48 -12.64 0.50
CA VAL A 357 -24.02 -12.57 0.45
C VAL A 357 -23.39 -13.28 1.66
N GLN A 358 -23.97 -13.10 2.85
CA GLN A 358 -23.52 -13.78 4.07
C GLN A 358 -23.69 -15.30 3.96
N ASP A 359 -24.81 -15.78 3.44
CA ASP A 359 -25.06 -17.21 3.20
C ASP A 359 -24.08 -17.77 2.17
N GLU A 360 -23.80 -17.05 1.09
CA GLU A 360 -22.84 -17.43 0.07
C GLU A 360 -21.41 -17.50 0.61
N VAL A 361 -21.02 -16.54 1.42
CA VAL A 361 -19.74 -16.52 2.13
C VAL A 361 -19.67 -17.68 3.13
N ALA A 362 -20.73 -17.92 3.90
CA ALA A 362 -20.77 -19.01 4.89
C ALA A 362 -20.58 -20.39 4.24
N ASN A 363 -21.15 -20.59 3.05
CA ASN A 363 -21.06 -21.83 2.28
C ASN A 363 -19.81 -21.93 1.39
N GLY A 364 -18.99 -20.86 1.30
CA GLY A 364 -17.73 -20.83 0.58
C GLY A 364 -16.53 -21.19 1.48
N PRO A 365 -15.29 -20.94 0.99
CA PRO A 365 -14.08 -21.18 1.75
C PRO A 365 -14.08 -20.50 3.12
N GLU A 366 -13.48 -21.16 4.12
CA GLU A 366 -13.32 -20.56 5.46
C GLU A 366 -12.37 -19.34 5.44
N LYS A 367 -11.37 -19.39 4.58
CA LYS A 367 -10.42 -18.30 4.36
C LYS A 367 -10.91 -17.39 3.25
N ILE A 368 -10.87 -16.10 3.45
CA ILE A 368 -11.23 -15.12 2.41
C ILE A 368 -10.25 -13.95 2.35
N PHE A 369 -10.06 -13.45 1.13
CA PHE A 369 -9.50 -12.12 0.88
C PHE A 369 -10.66 -11.14 0.70
N VAL A 370 -10.60 -9.97 1.35
CA VAL A 370 -11.61 -8.92 1.24
C VAL A 370 -11.02 -7.72 0.53
N SER A 371 -11.64 -7.30 -0.57
CA SER A 371 -11.22 -6.17 -1.37
C SER A 371 -12.30 -5.10 -1.43
N ILE A 372 -11.92 -3.85 -1.21
CA ILE A 372 -12.79 -2.68 -1.26
C ILE A 372 -12.23 -1.65 -2.26
N ASP A 373 -12.83 -1.56 -3.42
CA ASP A 373 -12.71 -0.37 -4.26
C ASP A 373 -13.69 0.68 -3.70
N VAL A 374 -13.17 1.83 -3.26
CA VAL A 374 -14.01 2.86 -2.63
C VAL A 374 -15.08 3.42 -3.56
N SER A 375 -15.02 3.16 -4.87
CA SER A 375 -16.08 3.47 -5.83
C SER A 375 -17.40 2.79 -5.50
N VAL A 376 -17.41 1.72 -4.69
CA VAL A 376 -18.65 1.06 -4.23
C VAL A 376 -19.53 2.01 -3.42
N ILE A 377 -18.92 2.97 -2.75
CA ILE A 377 -19.60 3.94 -1.89
C ILE A 377 -20.25 5.05 -2.74
N GLU A 378 -21.39 5.56 -2.25
CA GLU A 378 -22.09 6.68 -2.86
C GLU A 378 -21.20 7.93 -2.94
N PRO A 379 -21.08 8.59 -4.11
CA PRO A 379 -20.20 9.75 -4.29
C PRO A 379 -20.40 10.90 -3.32
N SER A 380 -21.62 11.08 -2.78
CA SER A 380 -21.86 12.11 -1.75
C SER A 380 -21.11 11.86 -0.45
N GLN A 381 -20.66 10.62 -0.21
CA GLN A 381 -19.87 10.20 0.94
C GLN A 381 -18.43 9.82 0.55
N MET A 382 -18.16 9.63 -0.75
CA MET A 382 -16.86 9.22 -1.27
C MET A 382 -16.51 10.00 -2.55
N VAL A 383 -16.34 11.31 -2.40
CA VAL A 383 -15.97 12.21 -3.53
C VAL A 383 -14.58 11.84 -4.08
N ALA A 384 -13.73 11.30 -3.25
CA ALA A 384 -12.35 10.96 -3.61
C ALA A 384 -12.17 9.56 -4.24
N ALA A 385 -13.24 8.93 -4.73
CA ALA A 385 -13.06 7.75 -5.57
C ALA A 385 -12.47 8.15 -6.94
N GLY A 386 -11.43 7.46 -7.37
CA GLY A 386 -10.79 7.69 -8.67
C GLY A 386 -11.74 7.40 -9.84
N ARG A 387 -12.54 6.33 -9.72
CA ARG A 387 -13.55 5.90 -10.70
C ARG A 387 -14.98 6.07 -10.13
N ILE A 388 -15.44 7.30 -10.04
CA ILE A 388 -16.73 7.63 -9.45
C ILE A 388 -17.89 6.98 -10.23
N ALA A 389 -18.80 6.32 -9.49
CA ALA A 389 -20.07 5.82 -10.00
C ALA A 389 -21.23 6.20 -9.05
N SER A 390 -22.27 6.84 -9.58
CA SER A 390 -23.44 7.27 -8.80
C SER A 390 -24.29 6.09 -8.34
N ASN A 391 -25.06 6.33 -7.26
CA ASN A 391 -26.00 5.36 -6.72
C ASN A 391 -25.34 4.14 -6.04
N GLY A 392 -24.34 4.40 -5.22
CA GLY A 392 -23.62 3.40 -4.45
C GLY A 392 -24.28 3.03 -3.12
N LEU A 393 -23.51 2.27 -2.33
CA LEU A 393 -23.81 1.96 -0.94
C LEU A 393 -23.40 3.12 -0.03
N SER A 394 -24.05 3.26 1.10
CA SER A 394 -23.57 4.17 2.14
C SER A 394 -22.32 3.61 2.83
N VAL A 395 -21.52 4.48 3.44
CA VAL A 395 -20.37 4.07 4.26
C VAL A 395 -20.79 3.11 5.38
N GLN A 396 -21.95 3.37 6.00
CA GLN A 396 -22.48 2.52 7.07
C GLN A 396 -22.81 1.10 6.57
N GLU A 397 -23.42 0.96 5.40
CA GLU A 397 -23.73 -0.34 4.81
C GLU A 397 -22.45 -1.12 4.51
N VAL A 398 -21.46 -0.48 3.89
CA VAL A 398 -20.16 -1.10 3.60
C VAL A 398 -19.45 -1.49 4.90
N ALA A 399 -19.32 -0.56 5.86
CA ALA A 399 -18.65 -0.84 7.14
C ALA A 399 -19.29 -1.99 7.92
N THR A 400 -20.64 -2.07 7.91
CA THR A 400 -21.36 -3.18 8.56
C THR A 400 -21.05 -4.52 7.89
N ALA A 401 -21.07 -4.58 6.56
CA ALA A 401 -20.71 -5.77 5.81
C ALA A 401 -19.27 -6.22 6.08
N ILE A 402 -18.33 -5.27 6.06
CA ILE A 402 -16.90 -5.55 6.30
C ILE A 402 -16.66 -6.03 7.73
N ARG A 403 -17.27 -5.41 8.73
CA ARG A 403 -17.21 -5.87 10.13
C ARG A 403 -17.67 -7.33 10.23
N TYR A 404 -18.79 -7.67 9.58
CA TYR A 404 -19.32 -9.02 9.57
C TYR A 404 -18.32 -10.01 8.96
N LEU A 405 -17.83 -9.74 7.76
CA LEU A 405 -16.88 -10.62 7.06
C LEU A 405 -15.62 -10.86 7.90
N CYS A 406 -15.03 -9.80 8.46
CA CYS A 406 -13.81 -9.89 9.25
C CYS A 406 -14.02 -10.55 10.62
N ALA A 407 -15.25 -10.58 11.16
CA ALA A 407 -15.57 -11.29 12.39
C ALA A 407 -15.87 -12.78 12.16
N GLU A 408 -16.55 -13.12 11.08
CA GLU A 408 -17.06 -14.48 10.88
C GLU A 408 -16.12 -15.37 10.06
N LYS A 409 -15.22 -14.81 9.25
CA LYS A 409 -14.29 -15.56 8.39
C LYS A 409 -12.84 -15.36 8.78
N GLN A 410 -11.99 -16.32 8.41
CA GLN A 410 -10.54 -16.16 8.52
C GLN A 410 -10.05 -15.28 7.38
N ILE A 411 -9.67 -14.05 7.69
CA ILE A 411 -9.11 -13.13 6.72
C ILE A 411 -7.65 -13.49 6.44
N VAL A 412 -7.33 -13.70 5.17
CA VAL A 412 -5.96 -13.95 4.70
C VAL A 412 -5.32 -12.76 4.04
N GLY A 413 -6.09 -11.73 3.71
CA GLY A 413 -5.66 -10.46 3.19
C GLY A 413 -6.84 -9.49 3.11
N PHE A 414 -6.55 -8.22 3.14
CA PHE A 414 -7.52 -7.15 3.01
C PHE A 414 -6.92 -6.03 2.18
N GLU A 415 -7.74 -5.37 1.37
CA GLU A 415 -7.30 -4.14 0.71
C GLU A 415 -8.41 -3.10 0.63
N ILE A 416 -8.00 -1.84 0.57
CA ILE A 416 -8.83 -0.69 0.22
C ILE A 416 -8.13 0.13 -0.85
N THR A 417 -8.76 0.29 -2.03
CA THR A 417 -8.16 0.88 -3.23
C THR A 417 -8.98 2.05 -3.79
N ASP A 418 -8.44 2.70 -4.79
CA ASP A 418 -9.05 3.79 -5.59
C ASP A 418 -9.30 5.10 -4.81
N MET A 419 -8.64 5.28 -3.64
CA MET A 419 -8.72 6.52 -2.87
C MET A 419 -7.80 7.58 -3.48
N ALA A 420 -8.39 8.59 -4.14
CA ALA A 420 -7.73 9.74 -4.74
C ALA A 420 -7.97 11.03 -3.92
N PRO A 421 -7.28 11.23 -2.79
CA PRO A 421 -7.64 12.23 -1.78
C PRO A 421 -7.55 13.68 -2.25
N MET A 422 -6.85 13.94 -3.35
CA MET A 422 -6.76 15.29 -3.93
C MET A 422 -8.07 15.75 -4.58
N LEU A 423 -9.04 14.83 -4.77
CA LEU A 423 -10.36 15.15 -5.28
C LEU A 423 -11.32 15.64 -4.18
N ASP A 424 -10.96 15.47 -2.91
CA ASP A 424 -11.78 15.87 -1.75
C ASP A 424 -11.01 16.74 -0.76
N PHE A 425 -11.14 18.05 -0.91
CA PHE A 425 -10.53 19.01 0.00
C PHE A 425 -11.12 19.00 1.41
N SER A 426 -12.36 18.48 1.58
CA SER A 426 -12.99 18.34 2.90
C SER A 426 -12.36 17.22 3.74
N ARG A 427 -11.68 16.28 3.09
CA ARG A 427 -11.14 15.04 3.67
C ARG A 427 -12.20 14.08 4.23
N LEU A 428 -13.47 14.31 3.98
CA LEU A 428 -14.54 13.43 4.43
C LEU A 428 -14.37 12.02 3.86
N SER A 429 -13.99 11.91 2.59
CA SER A 429 -13.73 10.62 1.95
C SER A 429 -12.64 9.81 2.67
N VAL A 430 -11.59 10.49 3.17
CA VAL A 430 -10.50 9.83 3.91
C VAL A 430 -11.01 9.30 5.26
N VAL A 431 -11.81 10.08 5.97
CA VAL A 431 -12.45 9.64 7.22
C VAL A 431 -13.35 8.43 6.97
N ASN A 432 -14.13 8.46 5.89
CA ASN A 432 -15.02 7.38 5.51
C ASN A 432 -14.27 6.10 5.08
N ALA A 433 -13.18 6.23 4.34
CA ALA A 433 -12.32 5.09 3.99
C ALA A 433 -11.68 4.47 5.24
N ASN A 434 -11.18 5.31 6.15
CA ASN A 434 -10.66 4.85 7.44
C ASN A 434 -11.75 4.17 8.28
N THR A 435 -13.00 4.63 8.23
CA THR A 435 -14.13 3.98 8.90
C THR A 435 -14.35 2.55 8.39
N VAL A 436 -14.29 2.34 7.07
CA VAL A 436 -14.42 1.00 6.46
C VAL A 436 -13.25 0.09 6.86
N LEU A 437 -12.03 0.61 6.81
CA LEU A 437 -10.83 -0.16 7.21
C LEU A 437 -10.87 -0.49 8.70
N ASN A 438 -11.27 0.46 9.55
CA ASN A 438 -11.46 0.22 10.99
C ASN A 438 -12.54 -0.84 11.27
N ALA A 439 -13.59 -0.91 10.46
CA ALA A 439 -14.63 -1.92 10.60
C ALA A 439 -14.06 -3.35 10.48
N CYS A 440 -13.07 -3.56 9.58
CA CYS A 440 -12.37 -4.86 9.52
C CYS A 440 -11.51 -5.09 10.77
N LEU A 441 -10.74 -4.10 11.24
CA LEU A 441 -9.96 -4.24 12.47
C LEU A 441 -10.84 -4.60 13.69
N VAL A 442 -12.02 -3.96 13.80
CA VAL A 442 -13.01 -4.30 14.83
C VAL A 442 -13.53 -5.74 14.64
N GLY A 443 -13.86 -6.16 13.41
CA GLY A 443 -14.27 -7.53 13.11
C GLY A 443 -13.22 -8.56 13.53
N LEU A 444 -11.96 -8.34 13.16
CA LEU A 444 -10.83 -9.19 13.57
C LEU A 444 -10.66 -9.24 15.09
N ALA A 445 -10.84 -8.10 15.77
CA ALA A 445 -10.75 -8.01 17.23
C ALA A 445 -11.91 -8.79 17.90
N LEU A 446 -13.14 -8.68 17.37
CA LEU A 446 -14.30 -9.46 17.82
C LEU A 446 -14.02 -10.96 17.69
N ARG A 447 -13.56 -11.40 16.51
CA ARG A 447 -13.20 -12.81 16.27
C ARG A 447 -12.14 -13.30 17.27
N LYS A 448 -11.07 -12.55 17.47
CA LYS A 448 -10.00 -12.89 18.40
C LYS A 448 -10.48 -12.91 19.85
N ALA A 449 -11.44 -12.07 20.20
CA ALA A 449 -12.09 -12.05 21.54
C ALA A 449 -13.19 -13.12 21.70
N GLY A 450 -13.51 -13.91 20.66
CA GLY A 450 -14.57 -14.91 20.69
C GLY A 450 -15.99 -14.32 20.71
N LEU A 451 -16.16 -13.11 20.20
CA LEU A 451 -17.44 -12.39 20.11
C LEU A 451 -17.98 -12.45 18.69
N SER A 452 -19.31 -12.48 18.55
CA SER A 452 -19.98 -12.50 17.24
C SER A 452 -19.90 -11.14 16.54
N ALA A 453 -20.06 -11.13 15.21
CA ALA A 453 -20.12 -9.90 14.40
C ALA A 453 -21.20 -8.92 14.87
N ASN A 454 -22.30 -9.42 15.39
CA ASN A 454 -23.45 -8.63 15.86
C ASN A 454 -23.36 -8.25 17.34
N TYR A 455 -22.25 -8.54 18.01
CA TYR A 455 -22.08 -8.20 19.41
C TYR A 455 -22.19 -6.70 19.64
N VAL A 456 -23.06 -6.33 20.58
CA VAL A 456 -23.21 -4.98 21.12
C VAL A 456 -23.01 -5.05 22.62
N HIS A 457 -22.11 -4.20 23.14
CA HIS A 457 -21.85 -4.14 24.57
C HIS A 457 -23.09 -3.58 25.29
N PRO A 458 -23.53 -4.16 26.44
CA PRO A 458 -24.72 -3.67 27.16
C PRO A 458 -24.69 -2.16 27.43
N LEU A 459 -23.57 -1.59 27.83
CA LEU A 459 -23.46 -0.15 28.06
C LEU A 459 -23.63 0.72 26.81
N ALA A 460 -23.56 0.15 25.61
CA ALA A 460 -23.78 0.91 24.38
C ALA A 460 -25.29 1.15 24.09
N ILE A 461 -26.15 0.39 24.74
CA ILE A 461 -27.62 0.46 24.55
C ILE A 461 -28.38 0.71 25.86
N ASP A 462 -27.78 0.38 26.99
CA ASP A 462 -28.35 0.62 28.30
C ASP A 462 -27.78 1.94 28.85
N HIS A 463 -28.64 2.94 28.98
CA HIS A 463 -28.31 4.27 29.50
C HIS A 463 -28.73 4.48 30.96
N GLY A 464 -28.94 3.39 31.71
CA GLY A 464 -29.21 3.44 33.14
C GLY A 464 -30.56 4.04 33.52
N GLN A 465 -31.59 3.81 32.75
CA GLN A 465 -32.97 4.22 33.02
C GLN A 465 -33.82 3.08 33.62
N ASP A 466 -33.23 2.13 34.30
CA ASP A 466 -33.95 1.11 35.07
C ASP A 466 -34.25 1.61 36.51
#